data_fac5f06fd0c306b2142daec0d582b98f
#
_entry.id   fac5f06fd0c306b2142daec0d582b98f
#
_cell.length_a   1.000
_cell.length_b   1.000
_cell.length_c   1.000
_cell.angle_alpha   90.00
_cell.angle_beta   90.00
_cell.angle_gamma   90.00
#
_symmetry.space_group_name_H-M   'P 1'
#
loop_
_entity.id
_entity.type
_entity.pdbx_description
1 polymer ?
#
loop_
_entity_poly.entity_id
_entity_poly.type
_entity_poly.pdbx_seq_one_letter_code
_entity_poly.pdbx_strand_id
1 'polypeptide(L)'
;IQSADKVIMWLYENKPVSKNTCLIHNDYKYDNVVFRDENWNEINSILDWEMCTIGDPLMDLGTSIAYWTMSNDHPVILNGLKSPTVFQGNPSRSKIVELYCKQTNTKIDDFVFYYVYGLFKIAVIVQQIFYRFKKGLTKDKKFSHLNKYAKVLCDTAWQSIQKKQIENLF
;
A
#
# COMPACT_ATOMS: atom_id res chain seq x y z
N ILE A 1 -2.59 -18.57 4.99
CA ILE A 1 -1.25 -17.92 4.80
C ILE A 1 -0.71 -17.68 6.21
N GLN A 2 0.31 -18.43 6.60
CA GLN A 2 0.83 -18.39 7.99
C GLN A 2 1.28 -16.99 8.45
N SER A 3 1.88 -16.20 7.57
CA SER A 3 2.27 -14.82 7.87
C SER A 3 1.06 -13.90 8.07
N ALA A 4 -0.07 -14.17 7.41
CA ALA A 4 -1.28 -13.36 7.56
C ALA A 4 -1.82 -13.39 9.00
N ASP A 5 -1.84 -14.57 9.63
CA ASP A 5 -2.35 -14.71 11.00
C ASP A 5 -1.49 -13.91 11.99
N LYS A 6 -0.15 -13.94 11.80
CA LYS A 6 0.79 -13.17 12.62
C LYS A 6 0.60 -11.66 12.41
N VAL A 7 0.41 -11.23 11.16
CA VAL A 7 0.19 -9.81 10.82
C VAL A 7 -1.13 -9.32 11.42
N ILE A 8 -2.21 -10.11 11.35
CA ILE A 8 -3.51 -9.76 11.95
C ILE A 8 -3.37 -9.54 13.45
N MET A 9 -2.75 -10.48 14.16
CA MET A 9 -2.55 -10.37 15.61
C MET A 9 -1.75 -9.12 15.95
N TRP A 10 -0.64 -8.91 15.25
CA TRP A 10 0.21 -7.75 15.48
C TRP A 10 -0.52 -6.42 15.21
N LEU A 11 -1.29 -6.31 14.12
CA LEU A 11 -2.10 -5.12 13.81
C LEU A 11 -3.14 -4.85 14.89
N TYR A 12 -3.76 -5.90 15.42
CA TYR A 12 -4.74 -5.77 16.51
C TYR A 12 -4.10 -5.23 17.79
N GLU A 13 -2.94 -5.78 18.18
CA GLU A 13 -2.23 -5.43 19.40
C GLU A 13 -1.54 -4.05 19.35
N ASN A 14 -1.15 -3.60 18.14
CA ASN A 14 -0.36 -2.37 17.96
C ASN A 14 -1.16 -1.23 17.30
N LYS A 15 -2.49 -1.30 17.31
CA LYS A 15 -3.34 -0.29 16.70
C LYS A 15 -3.10 1.08 17.35
N PRO A 16 -2.63 2.10 16.61
CA PRO A 16 -2.42 3.43 17.15
C PRO A 16 -3.74 4.11 17.48
N VAL A 17 -3.69 5.03 18.44
CA VAL A 17 -4.80 5.97 18.67
C VAL A 17 -4.72 7.05 17.60
N SER A 18 -5.76 7.15 16.77
CA SER A 18 -5.84 8.19 15.74
C SER A 18 -5.95 9.56 16.42
N LYS A 19 -5.09 10.48 16.01
CA LYS A 19 -5.08 11.87 16.50
C LYS A 19 -5.88 12.81 15.61
N ASN A 20 -6.06 12.46 14.35
CA ASN A 20 -6.71 13.28 13.34
C ASN A 20 -7.70 12.44 12.53
N THR A 21 -8.76 13.08 12.10
CA THR A 21 -9.80 12.44 11.27
C THR A 21 -10.12 13.37 10.11
N CYS A 22 -10.08 12.83 8.90
CA CYS A 22 -10.42 13.56 7.68
C CYS A 22 -11.07 12.65 6.64
N LEU A 23 -11.46 13.21 5.50
CA LEU A 23 -11.82 12.41 4.34
C LEU A 23 -10.55 11.74 3.81
N ILE A 24 -10.57 10.42 3.70
CA ILE A 24 -9.50 9.61 3.13
C ILE A 24 -9.96 8.92 1.86
N HIS A 25 -9.05 8.78 0.89
CA HIS A 25 -9.33 8.18 -0.41
C HIS A 25 -9.35 6.64 -0.36
N ASN A 26 -8.48 6.05 0.43
CA ASN A 26 -8.30 4.60 0.59
C ASN A 26 -7.73 3.83 -0.62
N ASP A 27 -7.53 4.47 -1.78
CA ASP A 27 -6.90 3.86 -2.96
C ASP A 27 -6.07 4.89 -3.74
N TYR A 28 -5.41 5.82 -3.02
CA TYR A 28 -4.59 6.86 -3.64
C TYR A 28 -3.29 6.26 -4.20
N LYS A 29 -3.19 6.24 -5.52
CA LYS A 29 -2.05 5.71 -6.29
C LYS A 29 -1.96 6.39 -7.66
N TYR A 30 -0.85 6.21 -8.38
CA TYR A 30 -0.65 6.83 -9.70
C TYR A 30 -1.78 6.56 -10.70
N ASP A 31 -2.35 5.35 -10.70
CA ASP A 31 -3.45 4.98 -11.61
C ASP A 31 -4.71 5.84 -11.43
N ASN A 32 -4.86 6.45 -10.25
CA ASN A 32 -6.02 7.27 -9.88
C ASN A 32 -5.72 8.78 -9.94
N VAL A 33 -4.61 9.18 -10.55
CA VAL A 33 -4.21 10.59 -10.70
C VAL A 33 -4.19 10.99 -12.17
N VAL A 34 -4.86 12.11 -12.47
CA VAL A 34 -4.84 12.72 -13.81
C VAL A 34 -4.01 13.99 -13.75
N PHE A 35 -3.00 14.08 -14.58
CA PHE A 35 -2.18 15.27 -14.73
C PHE A 35 -2.76 16.23 -15.77
N ARG A 36 -2.52 17.53 -15.60
CA ARG A 36 -3.08 18.56 -16.48
C ARG A 36 -2.40 18.61 -17.84
N ASP A 37 -1.12 18.36 -17.86
CA ASP A 37 -0.29 18.48 -19.04
C ASP A 37 0.75 17.35 -19.16
N GLU A 38 1.49 17.35 -20.29
CA GLU A 38 2.53 16.38 -20.57
C GLU A 38 3.76 16.51 -19.65
N ASN A 39 3.92 17.64 -18.95
CA ASN A 39 5.05 17.87 -18.04
C ASN A 39 4.84 17.28 -16.66
N TRP A 40 3.62 16.79 -16.36
CA TRP A 40 3.26 16.10 -15.11
C TRP A 40 3.52 16.95 -13.85
N ASN A 41 3.49 18.26 -13.98
CA ASN A 41 3.79 19.19 -12.88
C ASN A 41 2.57 19.52 -12.01
N GLU A 42 1.36 19.37 -12.57
CA GLU A 42 0.12 19.70 -11.88
C GLU A 42 -0.88 18.56 -11.95
N ILE A 43 -1.44 18.21 -10.80
CA ILE A 43 -2.56 17.28 -10.72
C ILE A 43 -3.83 18.03 -11.14
N ASN A 44 -4.51 17.50 -12.16
CA ASN A 44 -5.80 18.02 -12.61
C ASN A 44 -6.95 17.43 -11.77
N SER A 45 -6.93 16.13 -11.51
CA SER A 45 -7.96 15.44 -10.75
C SER A 45 -7.47 14.15 -10.12
N ILE A 46 -8.16 13.73 -9.06
CA ILE A 46 -7.99 12.44 -8.40
C ILE A 46 -9.28 11.67 -8.65
N LEU A 47 -9.14 10.45 -9.18
CA LEU A 47 -10.24 9.57 -9.59
C LEU A 47 -10.48 8.48 -8.56
N ASP A 48 -11.61 7.77 -8.73
CA ASP A 48 -11.91 6.51 -8.03
C ASP A 48 -12.12 6.65 -6.51
N TRP A 49 -12.99 7.57 -6.15
CA TRP A 49 -13.36 7.86 -4.76
C TRP A 49 -14.34 6.85 -4.14
N GLU A 50 -14.64 5.74 -4.80
CA GLU A 50 -15.64 4.76 -4.35
C GLU A 50 -15.31 4.12 -2.98
N MET A 51 -14.01 4.08 -2.61
CA MET A 51 -13.56 3.57 -1.32
C MET A 51 -13.38 4.66 -0.25
N CYS A 52 -13.72 5.91 -0.56
CA CYS A 52 -13.53 7.02 0.36
C CYS A 52 -14.37 6.88 1.63
N THR A 53 -13.83 7.36 2.73
CA THR A 53 -14.51 7.39 4.02
C THR A 53 -13.90 8.45 4.94
N ILE A 54 -14.49 8.62 6.11
CA ILE A 54 -13.89 9.41 7.18
C ILE A 54 -12.96 8.51 7.99
N GLY A 55 -11.68 8.88 8.10
CA GLY A 55 -10.68 8.06 8.78
C GLY A 55 -9.39 8.79 9.10
N ASP A 56 -8.41 8.03 9.59
CA ASP A 56 -7.07 8.53 9.90
C ASP A 56 -6.27 8.75 8.59
N PRO A 57 -5.76 9.96 8.32
CA PRO A 57 -4.96 10.25 7.12
C PRO A 57 -3.71 9.39 7.00
N LEU A 58 -3.15 8.90 8.09
CA LEU A 58 -1.97 8.02 8.06
C LEU A 58 -2.30 6.60 7.56
N MET A 59 -3.56 6.15 7.72
CA MET A 59 -4.03 4.89 7.11
C MET A 59 -4.10 5.02 5.59
N ASP A 60 -4.47 6.19 5.09
CA ASP A 60 -4.49 6.47 3.65
C ASP A 60 -3.06 6.55 3.09
N LEU A 61 -2.19 7.31 3.74
CA LEU A 61 -0.77 7.37 3.38
C LEU A 61 -0.13 5.97 3.41
N GLY A 62 -0.41 5.16 4.45
CA GLY A 62 0.09 3.78 4.55
C GLY A 62 -0.34 2.89 3.39
N THR A 63 -1.59 3.03 2.94
CA THR A 63 -2.09 2.34 1.74
C THR A 63 -1.34 2.80 0.48
N SER A 64 -1.14 4.10 0.31
CA SER A 64 -0.39 4.67 -0.83
C SER A 64 1.07 4.21 -0.85
N ILE A 65 1.73 4.20 0.31
CA ILE A 65 3.11 3.70 0.47
C ILE A 65 3.19 2.19 0.20
N ALA A 66 2.15 1.41 0.50
CA ALA A 66 2.12 -0.02 0.17
C ALA A 66 2.00 -0.28 -1.34
N TYR A 67 1.41 0.63 -2.12
CA TYR A 67 1.45 0.61 -3.60
C TYR A 67 2.77 1.14 -4.18
N TRP A 68 3.56 1.86 -3.39
CA TRP A 68 4.83 2.43 -3.83
C TRP A 68 5.91 1.37 -3.87
N THR A 69 6.20 0.83 -5.05
CA THR A 69 7.23 -0.19 -5.24
C THR A 69 8.62 0.44 -5.43
N MET A 70 9.64 -0.24 -4.93
CA MET A 70 11.04 0.14 -5.08
C MET A 70 11.81 -0.98 -5.79
N SER A 71 12.87 -0.66 -6.50
CA SER A 71 13.65 -1.60 -7.33
C SER A 71 14.21 -2.80 -6.56
N ASN A 72 14.38 -2.68 -5.25
CA ASN A 72 14.84 -3.72 -4.33
C ASN A 72 13.71 -4.49 -3.63
N ASP A 73 12.45 -4.28 -4.02
CA ASP A 73 11.34 -5.08 -3.52
C ASP A 73 11.34 -6.51 -4.09
N HIS A 74 10.60 -7.39 -3.44
CA HIS A 74 10.46 -8.77 -3.89
C HIS A 74 9.96 -8.87 -5.35
N PRO A 75 10.57 -9.72 -6.20
CA PRO A 75 10.22 -9.80 -7.64
C PRO A 75 8.73 -10.02 -7.93
N VAL A 76 8.01 -10.72 -7.07
CA VAL A 76 6.56 -10.91 -7.21
C VAL A 76 5.79 -9.60 -7.05
N ILE A 77 6.24 -8.69 -6.19
CA ILE A 77 5.64 -7.36 -6.02
C ILE A 77 5.91 -6.52 -7.25
N LEU A 78 7.16 -6.46 -7.69
CA LEU A 78 7.59 -5.71 -8.89
C LEU A 78 6.79 -6.12 -10.13
N ASN A 79 6.62 -7.44 -10.34
CA ASN A 79 5.87 -7.96 -11.49
C ASN A 79 4.37 -7.81 -11.34
N GLY A 80 3.84 -7.76 -10.13
CA GLY A 80 2.41 -7.67 -9.84
C GLY A 80 1.84 -6.28 -10.05
N LEU A 81 2.50 -5.25 -9.51
CA LEU A 81 2.02 -3.87 -9.56
C LEU A 81 2.47 -3.12 -10.82
N LYS A 82 3.64 -3.45 -11.38
CA LYS A 82 4.23 -2.72 -12.54
C LYS A 82 4.18 -1.20 -12.36
N SER A 83 4.43 -0.74 -11.15
CA SER A 83 4.31 0.67 -10.79
C SER A 83 5.44 1.50 -11.39
N PRO A 84 5.19 2.72 -11.89
CA PRO A 84 6.25 3.63 -12.35
C PRO A 84 7.18 4.09 -11.22
N THR A 85 6.82 3.85 -9.97
CA THR A 85 7.61 4.25 -8.80
C THR A 85 8.97 3.54 -8.69
N VAL A 86 9.19 2.45 -9.45
CA VAL A 86 10.48 1.74 -9.51
C VAL A 86 11.56 2.48 -10.31
N PHE A 87 11.18 3.44 -11.15
CA PHE A 87 12.13 4.15 -12.00
C PHE A 87 13.00 5.11 -11.20
N GLN A 88 14.23 5.29 -11.68
CA GLN A 88 15.17 6.23 -11.09
C GLN A 88 14.58 7.66 -11.07
N GLY A 89 14.83 8.39 -9.99
CA GLY A 89 14.29 9.73 -9.76
C GLY A 89 13.10 9.77 -8.80
N ASN A 90 12.42 8.64 -8.60
CA ASN A 90 11.37 8.56 -7.59
C ASN A 90 11.98 8.53 -6.17
N PRO A 91 11.33 9.19 -5.19
CA PRO A 91 11.77 9.15 -3.80
C PRO A 91 11.56 7.76 -3.18
N SER A 92 12.34 7.43 -2.14
CA SER A 92 12.09 6.24 -1.34
C SER A 92 10.81 6.39 -0.50
N ARG A 93 10.30 5.27 0.03
CA ARG A 93 9.13 5.27 0.93
C ARG A 93 9.36 6.16 2.14
N SER A 94 10.51 6.05 2.78
CA SER A 94 10.87 6.88 3.94
C SER A 94 10.92 8.36 3.57
N LYS A 95 11.41 8.70 2.36
CA LYS A 95 11.44 10.08 1.90
C LYS A 95 10.05 10.66 1.65
N ILE A 96 9.11 9.87 1.15
CA ILE A 96 7.71 10.31 0.98
C ILE A 96 7.08 10.60 2.34
N VAL A 97 7.27 9.70 3.32
CA VAL A 97 6.76 9.91 4.69
C VAL A 97 7.35 11.17 5.31
N GLU A 98 8.67 11.40 5.16
CA GLU A 98 9.33 12.64 5.60
C GLU A 98 8.70 13.90 4.98
N LEU A 99 8.50 13.87 3.64
CA LEU A 99 7.90 15.00 2.92
C LEU A 99 6.45 15.26 3.38
N TYR A 100 5.67 14.21 3.56
CA TYR A 100 4.31 14.30 4.10
C TYR A 100 4.31 14.95 5.48
N CYS A 101 5.15 14.46 6.38
CA CYS A 101 5.28 15.00 7.74
C CYS A 101 5.62 16.49 7.72
N LYS A 102 6.56 16.88 6.86
CA LYS A 102 6.97 18.29 6.71
C LYS A 102 5.84 19.17 6.19
N GLN A 103 5.10 18.71 5.17
CA GLN A 103 4.02 19.49 4.55
C GLN A 103 2.79 19.63 5.44
N THR A 104 2.47 18.60 6.22
CA THR A 104 1.29 18.58 7.08
C THR A 104 1.57 18.99 8.52
N ASN A 105 2.84 19.27 8.86
CA ASN A 105 3.30 19.49 10.24
C ASN A 105 2.91 18.34 11.19
N THR A 106 2.90 17.12 10.65
CA THR A 106 2.55 15.90 11.41
C THR A 106 3.82 15.25 11.94
N LYS A 107 3.81 14.81 13.20
CA LYS A 107 4.88 14.00 13.79
C LYS A 107 4.44 12.54 13.82
N ILE A 108 5.26 11.67 13.26
CA ILE A 108 5.05 10.23 13.26
C ILE A 108 6.29 9.59 13.89
N ASP A 109 6.09 8.89 14.99
CA ASP A 109 7.18 8.22 15.70
C ASP A 109 7.54 6.90 15.02
N ASP A 110 6.53 6.16 14.57
CA ASP A 110 6.68 4.89 13.84
C ASP A 110 5.62 4.77 12.73
N PHE A 111 6.08 4.60 11.49
CA PHE A 111 5.22 4.44 10.33
C PHE A 111 4.97 2.97 9.96
N VAL A 112 5.65 2.02 10.61
CA VAL A 112 5.56 0.58 10.30
C VAL A 112 4.12 0.08 10.38
N PHE A 113 3.36 0.49 11.40
CA PHE A 113 1.96 0.10 11.53
C PHE A 113 1.14 0.42 10.28
N TYR A 114 1.25 1.63 9.78
CA TYR A 114 0.46 2.12 8.64
C TYR A 114 0.85 1.42 7.33
N TYR A 115 2.15 1.18 7.15
CA TYR A 115 2.65 0.43 5.99
C TYR A 115 2.21 -1.04 6.02
N VAL A 116 2.35 -1.70 7.16
CA VAL A 116 1.89 -3.08 7.37
C VAL A 116 0.38 -3.21 7.13
N TYR A 117 -0.40 -2.26 7.64
CA TYR A 117 -1.84 -2.18 7.37
C TYR A 117 -2.12 -2.07 5.86
N GLY A 118 -1.43 -1.17 5.16
CA GLY A 118 -1.58 -0.99 3.71
C GLY A 118 -1.27 -2.28 2.93
N LEU A 119 -0.16 -2.95 3.24
CA LEU A 119 0.19 -4.23 2.63
C LEU A 119 -0.86 -5.31 2.90
N PHE A 120 -1.34 -5.41 4.13
CA PHE A 120 -2.34 -6.39 4.51
C PHE A 120 -3.69 -6.11 3.85
N LYS A 121 -4.12 -4.85 3.77
CA LYS A 121 -5.32 -4.41 3.04
C LYS A 121 -5.26 -4.85 1.57
N ILE A 122 -4.15 -4.57 0.88
CA ILE A 122 -3.95 -5.00 -0.51
C ILE A 122 -3.97 -6.52 -0.63
N ALA A 123 -3.33 -7.24 0.30
CA ALA A 123 -3.34 -8.70 0.32
C ALA A 123 -4.75 -9.28 0.43
N VAL A 124 -5.61 -8.69 1.26
CA VAL A 124 -7.02 -9.09 1.41
C VAL A 124 -7.80 -8.85 0.11
N ILE A 125 -7.66 -7.68 -0.51
CA ILE A 125 -8.32 -7.35 -1.79
C ILE A 125 -7.90 -8.35 -2.87
N VAL A 126 -6.61 -8.57 -3.02
CA VAL A 126 -6.04 -9.52 -3.99
C VAL A 126 -6.54 -10.95 -3.75
N GLN A 127 -6.62 -11.37 -2.49
CA GLN A 127 -7.14 -12.69 -2.12
C GLN A 127 -8.64 -12.83 -2.44
N GLN A 128 -9.43 -11.78 -2.27
CA GLN A 128 -10.85 -11.76 -2.67
C GLN A 128 -11.01 -11.91 -4.19
N ILE A 129 -10.19 -11.21 -4.98
CA ILE A 129 -10.19 -11.34 -6.44
C ILE A 129 -9.81 -12.77 -6.85
N PHE A 130 -8.78 -13.35 -6.23
CA PHE A 130 -8.39 -14.74 -6.46
C PHE A 130 -9.51 -15.72 -6.12
N TYR A 131 -10.21 -15.53 -4.99
CA TYR A 131 -11.34 -16.36 -4.59
C TYR A 131 -12.46 -16.32 -5.64
N ARG A 132 -12.81 -15.14 -6.16
CA ARG A 132 -13.79 -14.99 -7.25
C ARG A 132 -13.35 -15.73 -8.51
N PHE A 133 -12.07 -15.66 -8.87
CA PHE A 133 -11.49 -16.42 -9.98
C PHE A 133 -11.63 -17.93 -9.75
N LYS A 134 -11.29 -18.44 -8.58
CA LYS A 134 -11.42 -19.88 -8.22
C LYS A 134 -12.86 -20.37 -8.25
N LYS A 135 -13.83 -19.50 -7.95
CA LYS A 135 -15.27 -19.81 -8.01
C LYS A 135 -15.84 -19.68 -9.45
N GLY A 136 -15.02 -19.32 -10.45
CA GLY A 136 -15.46 -19.15 -11.82
C GLY A 136 -16.31 -17.89 -12.07
N LEU A 137 -16.38 -16.97 -11.09
CA LEU A 137 -17.08 -15.69 -11.21
C LEU A 137 -16.33 -14.68 -12.09
N THR A 138 -15.06 -14.92 -12.36
CA THR A 138 -14.26 -14.25 -13.39
C THR A 138 -13.36 -15.27 -14.08
N LYS A 139 -13.17 -15.11 -15.41
CA LYS A 139 -12.42 -16.07 -16.23
C LYS A 139 -11.04 -15.58 -16.67
N ASP A 140 -10.67 -14.35 -16.30
CA ASP A 140 -9.39 -13.76 -16.71
C ASP A 140 -8.22 -14.49 -16.03
N LYS A 141 -7.40 -15.14 -16.87
CA LYS A 141 -6.25 -15.96 -16.41
C LYS A 141 -5.20 -15.14 -15.64
N LYS A 142 -5.17 -13.81 -15.82
CA LYS A 142 -4.27 -12.93 -15.04
C LYS A 142 -4.47 -13.05 -13.53
N PHE A 143 -5.66 -13.45 -13.09
CA PHE A 143 -5.97 -13.63 -11.66
C PHE A 143 -5.50 -14.96 -11.06
N SER A 144 -5.02 -15.89 -11.90
CA SER A 144 -4.60 -17.23 -11.44
C SER A 144 -3.43 -17.24 -10.46
N HIS A 145 -2.60 -16.19 -10.47
CA HIS A 145 -1.38 -16.09 -9.63
C HIS A 145 -1.56 -15.20 -8.39
N LEU A 146 -2.74 -14.61 -8.20
CA LEU A 146 -2.96 -13.62 -7.15
C LEU A 146 -2.82 -14.17 -5.73
N ASN A 147 -3.05 -15.47 -5.51
CA ASN A 147 -2.79 -16.10 -4.21
C ASN A 147 -1.30 -16.05 -3.82
N LYS A 148 -0.40 -16.21 -4.79
CA LYS A 148 1.05 -16.07 -4.57
C LYS A 148 1.41 -14.62 -4.25
N TYR A 149 0.78 -13.68 -4.94
CA TYR A 149 0.96 -12.26 -4.68
C TYR A 149 0.47 -11.88 -3.27
N ALA A 150 -0.73 -12.29 -2.88
CA ALA A 150 -1.26 -12.08 -1.52
C ALA A 150 -0.34 -12.65 -0.44
N LYS A 151 0.23 -13.86 -0.68
CA LYS A 151 1.20 -14.45 0.25
C LYS A 151 2.43 -13.58 0.41
N VAL A 152 3.03 -13.10 -0.69
CA VAL A 152 4.24 -12.27 -0.64
C VAL A 152 3.97 -10.94 0.04
N LEU A 153 2.80 -10.32 -0.16
CA LEU A 153 2.43 -9.10 0.58
C LEU A 153 2.36 -9.34 2.09
N CYS A 154 1.79 -10.46 2.54
CA CYS A 154 1.77 -10.82 3.96
C CYS A 154 3.18 -11.11 4.50
N ASP A 155 4.02 -11.78 3.71
CA ASP A 155 5.41 -12.06 4.09
C ASP A 155 6.21 -10.75 4.20
N THR A 156 6.02 -9.81 3.28
CA THR A 156 6.63 -8.47 3.30
C THR A 156 6.17 -7.68 4.53
N ALA A 157 4.88 -7.72 4.85
CA ALA A 157 4.33 -7.09 6.05
C ALA A 157 4.98 -7.67 7.32
N TRP A 158 5.16 -8.99 7.37
CA TRP A 158 5.83 -9.64 8.49
C TRP A 158 7.31 -9.26 8.60
N GLN A 159 8.03 -9.17 7.46
CA GLN A 159 9.42 -8.68 7.43
C GLN A 159 9.51 -7.23 7.93
N SER A 160 8.58 -6.37 7.54
CA SER A 160 8.51 -4.99 8.01
C SER A 160 8.36 -4.90 9.53
N ILE A 161 7.50 -5.73 10.12
CA ILE A 161 7.33 -5.83 11.58
C ILE A 161 8.64 -6.24 12.25
N GLN A 162 9.28 -7.30 11.77
CA GLN A 162 10.50 -7.85 12.36
C GLN A 162 11.67 -6.89 12.28
N LYS A 163 11.83 -6.21 11.14
CA LYS A 163 12.94 -5.28 10.89
C LYS A 163 12.65 -3.86 11.40
N LYS A 164 11.41 -3.55 11.75
CA LYS A 164 10.92 -2.20 12.08
C LYS A 164 11.26 -1.18 10.99
N GLN A 165 11.06 -1.56 9.73
CA GLN A 165 11.40 -0.77 8.55
C GLN A 165 10.30 -0.91 7.49
N ILE A 166 10.20 0.08 6.60
CA ILE A 166 9.26 0.12 5.47
C ILE A 166 9.95 -0.06 4.11
N GLU A 167 11.26 -0.24 4.11
CA GLU A 167 12.10 -0.46 2.92
C GLU A 167 13.29 -1.36 3.27
N ASN A 168 14.06 -1.83 2.24
CA ASN A 168 15.19 -2.76 2.42
C ASN A 168 14.79 -4.06 3.15
N LEU A 169 13.64 -4.62 2.78
CA LEU A 169 13.08 -5.79 3.46
C LEU A 169 13.63 -7.12 2.91
N PHE A 170 14.25 -7.10 1.72
CA PHE A 170 14.80 -8.29 1.05
C PHE A 170 16.27 -8.11 0.73
#